data_3b7086aae14c8411449ade0da942550e
#
_entry.id   3b7086aae14c8411449ade0da942550e
#
_cell.length_a   1.000
_cell.length_b   1.000
_cell.length_c   1.000
_cell.angle_alpha   90.00
_cell.angle_beta   90.00
_cell.angle_gamma   90.00
#
_symmetry.space_group_name_H-M   'P 1'
#
loop_
_entity.id
_entity.type
_entity.pdbx_description
1 polymer ?
#
loop_
_entity_poly.entity_id
_entity_poly.type
_entity_poly.pdbx_seq_one_letter_code
_entity_poly.pdbx_strand_id
1 'polypeptide(L)'
;MSNDTDPPESKLTRSKQRWAREGKFLTGRITRPEDQRLPPGQHLTKDWPVLDLGLLPNVTRERWRLDVYGAVEQTIYWDWPQFTAQPQTQFVSDIHCVTTWSRYDNQWEGLATRDLLAVCQPREDARFVVLHSYDGYTTNLPLEEDRKSVV
;
A
#
# COMPACT_ATOMS: atom_id res chain seq x y z
N MET A 1 26.23 -8.76 -33.13
CA MET A 1 24.84 -9.19 -33.36
C MET A 1 24.37 -9.85 -32.08
N SER A 2 23.75 -9.06 -31.19
CA SER A 2 23.25 -9.52 -29.89
C SER A 2 21.81 -9.98 -30.12
N ASN A 3 21.58 -11.28 -30.01
CA ASN A 3 20.22 -11.83 -29.95
C ASN A 3 19.64 -11.54 -28.57
N ASP A 4 18.96 -10.43 -28.46
CA ASP A 4 18.15 -10.07 -27.31
C ASP A 4 16.78 -10.76 -27.50
N THR A 5 16.68 -12.02 -27.09
CA THR A 5 15.41 -12.73 -27.03
C THR A 5 14.84 -12.52 -25.61
N ASP A 6 14.00 -11.51 -25.47
CA ASP A 6 13.18 -11.35 -24.27
C ASP A 6 12.46 -12.67 -23.94
N PRO A 7 12.44 -13.08 -22.66
CA PRO A 7 11.73 -14.29 -22.25
C PRO A 7 10.25 -14.17 -22.59
N PRO A 8 9.57 -15.27 -23.02
CA PRO A 8 8.16 -15.21 -23.43
C PRO A 8 7.28 -14.71 -22.29
N GLU A 9 6.54 -13.64 -22.55
CA GLU A 9 5.60 -13.04 -21.58
C GLU A 9 4.63 -14.09 -21.02
N SER A 10 4.51 -14.12 -19.70
CA SER A 10 3.62 -15.05 -19.02
C SER A 10 2.14 -14.74 -19.36
N LYS A 11 1.27 -15.76 -19.30
CA LYS A 11 -0.19 -15.59 -19.50
C LYS A 11 -0.76 -14.54 -18.53
N LEU A 12 -0.20 -14.46 -17.32
CA LEU A 12 -0.60 -13.50 -16.29
C LEU A 12 -0.23 -12.06 -16.68
N THR A 13 0.98 -11.85 -17.22
CA THR A 13 1.43 -10.54 -17.70
C THR A 13 0.53 -10.02 -18.82
N ARG A 14 0.20 -10.87 -19.81
CA ARG A 14 -0.72 -10.51 -20.90
C ARG A 14 -2.13 -10.18 -20.41
N SER A 15 -2.64 -10.90 -19.41
CA SER A 15 -3.95 -10.58 -18.80
C SER A 15 -3.96 -9.24 -18.12
N LYS A 16 -2.91 -8.93 -17.35
CA LYS A 16 -2.76 -7.63 -16.66
C LYS A 16 -2.62 -6.47 -17.64
N GLN A 17 -1.85 -6.64 -18.71
CA GLN A 17 -1.71 -5.62 -19.76
C GLN A 17 -3.03 -5.37 -20.49
N ARG A 18 -3.81 -6.43 -20.76
CA ARG A 18 -5.13 -6.30 -21.36
C ARG A 18 -6.08 -5.53 -20.46
N TRP A 19 -6.14 -5.85 -19.16
CA TRP A 19 -6.96 -5.13 -18.19
C TRP A 19 -6.55 -3.66 -18.07
N ALA A 20 -5.24 -3.39 -18.14
CA ALA A 20 -4.72 -2.04 -18.17
C ALA A 20 -5.21 -1.25 -19.39
N ARG A 21 -5.16 -1.85 -20.58
CA ARG A 21 -5.64 -1.22 -21.83
C ARG A 21 -7.15 -1.02 -21.85
N GLU A 22 -7.91 -1.91 -21.22
CA GLU A 22 -9.37 -1.84 -21.13
C GLU A 22 -9.87 -0.89 -20.03
N GLY A 23 -8.96 -0.21 -19.31
CA GLY A 23 -9.30 0.69 -18.21
C GLY A 23 -9.98 -0.01 -17.04
N LYS A 24 -9.87 -1.33 -16.94
CA LYS A 24 -10.44 -2.16 -15.87
C LYS A 24 -9.58 -2.14 -14.61
N PHE A 25 -8.95 -1.03 -14.32
CA PHE A 25 -8.35 -0.84 -13.01
C PHE A 25 -9.47 -0.73 -11.99
N LEU A 26 -9.41 -1.54 -10.96
CA LEU A 26 -10.22 -1.39 -9.76
C LEU A 26 -9.75 -0.12 -9.02
N THR A 27 -10.09 1.03 -9.58
CA THR A 27 -9.93 2.29 -8.86
C THR A 27 -10.97 2.28 -7.76
N GLY A 28 -10.55 2.40 -6.50
CA GLY A 28 -11.36 2.22 -5.29
C GLY A 28 -12.52 3.20 -5.09
N ARG A 29 -13.21 3.62 -6.16
CA ARG A 29 -14.37 4.51 -6.13
C ARG A 29 -15.70 3.83 -6.47
N ILE A 30 -15.75 2.53 -6.57
CA ILE A 30 -17.02 1.85 -6.77
C ILE A 30 -17.69 1.70 -5.41
N THR A 31 -18.62 2.59 -5.11
CA THR A 31 -19.57 2.36 -4.02
C THR A 31 -20.45 1.17 -4.42
N ARG A 32 -20.13 0.00 -3.91
CA ARG A 32 -20.93 -1.21 -4.16
C ARG A 32 -22.08 -1.25 -3.15
N PRO A 33 -23.27 -1.70 -3.56
CA PRO A 33 -24.32 -2.06 -2.62
C PRO A 33 -23.80 -3.04 -1.58
N GLU A 34 -24.38 -3.04 -0.36
CA GLU A 34 -23.93 -3.89 0.75
C GLU A 34 -23.94 -5.39 0.39
N ASP A 35 -24.90 -5.82 -0.43
CA ASP A 35 -25.01 -7.17 -0.97
C ASP A 35 -23.88 -7.52 -1.97
N GLN A 36 -23.16 -6.53 -2.47
CA GLN A 36 -22.02 -6.67 -3.40
C GLN A 36 -20.68 -6.25 -2.76
N ARG A 37 -20.62 -6.17 -1.45
CA ARG A 37 -19.42 -5.78 -0.71
C ARG A 37 -18.23 -6.74 -0.96
N LEU A 38 -18.53 -8.02 -1.18
CA LEU A 38 -17.52 -9.02 -1.53
C LEU A 38 -17.19 -8.96 -3.04
N PRO A 39 -15.95 -8.64 -3.44
CA PRO A 39 -15.58 -8.64 -4.84
C PRO A 39 -15.70 -10.05 -5.47
N PRO A 40 -15.99 -10.14 -6.78
CA PRO A 40 -16.05 -11.42 -7.48
C PRO A 40 -14.74 -12.21 -7.35
N GLY A 41 -14.84 -13.50 -7.04
CA GLY A 41 -13.69 -14.40 -6.89
C GLY A 41 -12.97 -14.30 -5.55
N GLN A 42 -13.49 -13.49 -4.63
CA GLN A 42 -12.98 -13.41 -3.25
C GLN A 42 -13.80 -14.24 -2.28
N HIS A 43 -13.18 -14.68 -1.21
CA HIS A 43 -13.87 -15.31 -0.07
C HIS A 43 -13.66 -14.48 1.19
N LEU A 44 -14.67 -14.47 2.06
CA LEU A 44 -14.60 -13.76 3.34
C LEU A 44 -13.80 -14.57 4.35
N THR A 45 -12.87 -13.93 5.05
CA THR A 45 -12.13 -14.49 6.18
C THR A 45 -12.28 -13.64 7.43
N LYS A 46 -12.18 -14.28 8.60
CA LYS A 46 -12.07 -13.60 9.90
C LYS A 46 -10.65 -13.48 10.37
N ASP A 47 -9.77 -14.31 9.85
CA ASP A 47 -8.37 -14.35 10.19
C ASP A 47 -7.54 -13.36 9.36
N TRP A 48 -6.30 -13.16 9.76
CA TRP A 48 -5.30 -12.47 8.97
C TRP A 48 -4.41 -13.51 8.28
N PRO A 49 -4.68 -13.86 7.01
CA PRO A 49 -3.76 -14.70 6.26
C PRO A 49 -2.45 -13.94 6.06
N VAL A 50 -1.37 -14.45 6.62
CA VAL A 50 -0.06 -13.82 6.52
C VAL A 50 0.70 -14.43 5.36
N LEU A 51 1.14 -13.58 4.42
CA LEU A 51 2.11 -13.91 3.40
C LEU A 51 3.37 -13.11 3.71
N ASP A 52 4.49 -13.79 3.87
CA ASP A 52 5.79 -13.19 4.06
C ASP A 52 6.78 -13.63 2.97
N LEU A 53 7.92 -12.96 2.89
CA LEU A 53 9.01 -13.32 1.98
C LEU A 53 9.95 -14.37 2.58
N GLY A 54 9.53 -15.08 3.64
CA GLY A 54 10.35 -16.03 4.39
C GLY A 54 11.29 -15.36 5.41
N LEU A 55 11.19 -14.04 5.57
CA LEU A 55 11.93 -13.24 6.55
C LEU A 55 10.94 -12.57 7.50
N LEU A 56 10.98 -12.91 8.75
CA LEU A 56 10.20 -12.25 9.81
C LEU A 56 11.12 -11.31 10.59
N PRO A 57 11.18 -10.01 10.24
CA PRO A 57 12.07 -9.07 10.90
C PRO A 57 11.64 -8.87 12.36
N ASN A 58 12.60 -9.02 13.29
CA ASN A 58 12.37 -8.70 14.70
C ASN A 58 12.54 -7.20 14.91
N VAL A 59 11.45 -6.45 14.74
CA VAL A 59 11.41 -4.99 14.93
C VAL A 59 10.78 -4.68 16.29
N THR A 60 11.63 -4.35 17.27
CA THR A 60 11.15 -3.84 18.57
C THR A 60 10.80 -2.36 18.44
N ARG A 61 10.05 -1.81 19.40
CA ARG A 61 9.70 -0.37 19.41
C ARG A 61 10.92 0.54 19.42
N GLU A 62 12.00 0.11 20.07
CA GLU A 62 13.27 0.86 20.15
C GLU A 62 14.01 0.89 18.80
N ARG A 63 13.79 -0.13 17.98
CA ARG A 63 14.39 -0.25 16.64
C ARG A 63 13.49 0.25 15.53
N TRP A 64 12.21 0.46 15.82
CA TRP A 64 11.26 0.93 14.82
C TRP A 64 11.60 2.34 14.35
N ARG A 65 11.52 2.58 13.05
CA ARG A 65 11.75 3.87 12.40
C ARG A 65 10.78 4.05 11.25
N LEU A 66 10.35 5.27 11.04
CA LEU A 66 9.71 5.73 9.82
C LEU A 66 10.61 6.77 9.17
N ASP A 67 11.15 6.44 8.02
CA ASP A 67 12.01 7.32 7.25
C ASP A 67 11.29 7.76 5.98
N VAL A 68 11.16 9.07 5.75
CA VAL A 68 10.61 9.65 4.52
C VAL A 68 11.68 10.52 3.88
N TYR A 69 12.06 10.19 2.66
CA TYR A 69 13.13 10.87 1.94
C TYR A 69 12.90 10.82 0.42
N GLY A 70 13.75 11.50 -0.35
CA GLY A 70 13.67 11.55 -1.82
C GLY A 70 13.11 12.88 -2.30
N ALA A 71 12.06 12.87 -3.14
CA ALA A 71 11.46 14.06 -3.72
C ALA A 71 10.54 14.79 -2.72
N VAL A 72 11.10 15.20 -1.57
CA VAL A 72 10.43 15.96 -0.51
C VAL A 72 11.26 17.19 -0.15
N GLU A 73 10.61 18.23 0.36
CA GLU A 73 11.29 19.41 0.89
C GLU A 73 11.86 19.16 2.29
N GLN A 74 11.19 18.29 3.09
CA GLN A 74 11.62 17.93 4.42
C GLN A 74 11.71 16.42 4.56
N THR A 75 12.91 15.91 4.83
CA THR A 75 13.11 14.51 5.19
C THR A 75 12.64 14.27 6.61
N ILE A 76 12.06 13.09 6.85
CA ILE A 76 11.56 12.67 8.16
C ILE A 76 12.33 11.43 8.59
N TYR A 77 12.72 11.41 9.87
CA TYR A 77 13.36 10.28 10.54
C TYR A 77 12.75 10.16 11.93
N TRP A 78 11.60 9.48 12.01
CA TRP A 78 10.90 9.33 13.28
C TRP A 78 11.16 7.97 13.92
N ASP A 79 11.47 8.00 15.21
CA ASP A 79 11.38 6.83 16.06
C ASP A 79 9.94 6.59 16.54
N TRP A 80 9.71 5.51 17.28
CA TRP A 80 8.38 5.18 17.77
C TRP A 80 7.75 6.28 18.65
N PRO A 81 8.43 6.89 19.63
CA PRO A 81 7.90 8.01 20.39
C PRO A 81 7.53 9.22 19.53
N GLN A 82 8.37 9.58 18.56
CA GLN A 82 8.11 10.71 17.66
C GLN A 82 6.92 10.45 16.75
N PHE A 83 6.80 9.23 16.24
CA PHE A 83 5.66 8.82 15.41
C PHE A 83 4.35 8.84 16.22
N THR A 84 4.32 8.26 17.42
CA THR A 84 3.12 8.20 18.25
C THR A 84 2.71 9.55 18.84
N ALA A 85 3.61 10.53 18.86
CA ALA A 85 3.30 11.91 19.22
C ALA A 85 2.58 12.69 18.13
N GLN A 86 2.55 12.16 16.87
CA GLN A 86 1.79 12.76 15.78
C GLN A 86 0.29 12.53 15.99
N PRO A 87 -0.59 13.37 15.38
CA PRO A 87 -2.03 13.17 15.45
C PRO A 87 -2.43 11.80 14.95
N GLN A 88 -2.98 10.97 15.82
CA GLN A 88 -3.42 9.62 15.45
C GLN A 88 -4.90 9.66 15.01
N THR A 89 -5.21 9.01 13.92
CA THR A 89 -6.56 8.91 13.33
C THR A 89 -7.04 7.47 13.42
N GLN A 90 -8.29 7.29 13.81
CA GLN A 90 -8.96 5.98 13.76
C GLN A 90 -9.92 5.93 12.58
N PHE A 91 -9.96 4.81 11.89
CA PHE A 91 -10.93 4.57 10.83
C PHE A 91 -11.22 3.08 10.67
N VAL A 92 -12.31 2.78 9.98
CA VAL A 92 -12.74 1.42 9.69
C VAL A 92 -12.76 1.23 8.18
N SER A 93 -12.15 0.14 7.69
CA SER A 93 -12.19 -0.19 6.28
C SER A 93 -12.09 -1.69 6.02
N ASP A 94 -12.48 -2.08 4.81
CA ASP A 94 -12.30 -3.43 4.31
C ASP A 94 -10.92 -3.59 3.67
N ILE A 95 -10.42 -4.82 3.71
CA ILE A 95 -9.28 -5.25 2.91
C ILE A 95 -9.73 -6.29 1.89
N HIS A 96 -9.28 -6.13 0.65
CA HIS A 96 -9.44 -7.08 -0.43
C HIS A 96 -8.06 -7.45 -0.97
N CYS A 97 -7.56 -8.61 -0.58
CA CYS A 97 -6.22 -9.05 -0.97
C CYS A 97 -6.21 -9.66 -2.37
N VAL A 98 -5.13 -9.42 -3.11
CA VAL A 98 -4.92 -10.02 -4.44
C VAL A 98 -4.88 -11.56 -4.40
N THR A 99 -4.63 -12.15 -3.23
CA THR A 99 -4.65 -13.60 -3.01
C THR A 99 -6.04 -14.15 -2.71
N THR A 100 -7.08 -13.42 -3.13
CA THR A 100 -8.49 -13.84 -3.17
C THR A 100 -9.23 -13.92 -1.83
N TRP A 101 -8.74 -13.26 -0.80
CA TRP A 101 -9.50 -13.14 0.45
C TRP A 101 -9.88 -11.69 0.75
N SER A 102 -10.99 -11.51 1.44
CA SER A 102 -11.48 -10.23 1.95
C SER A 102 -11.71 -10.32 3.46
N ARG A 103 -11.46 -9.23 4.15
CA ARG A 103 -11.77 -9.06 5.56
C ARG A 103 -12.42 -7.71 5.78
N TYR A 104 -13.57 -7.71 6.44
CA TYR A 104 -14.40 -6.52 6.64
C TYR A 104 -14.15 -5.84 7.97
N ASP A 105 -14.52 -4.55 8.02
CA ASP A 105 -14.61 -3.76 9.25
C ASP A 105 -13.30 -3.77 10.07
N ASN A 106 -12.17 -3.71 9.37
CA ASN A 106 -10.89 -3.63 10.05
C ASN A 106 -10.73 -2.26 10.70
N GLN A 107 -10.43 -2.27 11.99
CA GLN A 107 -10.14 -1.07 12.75
C GLN A 107 -8.65 -0.74 12.61
N TRP A 108 -8.37 0.49 12.23
CA TRP A 108 -7.03 1.02 12.03
C TRP A 108 -6.82 2.23 12.92
N GLU A 109 -5.64 2.33 13.46
CA GLU A 109 -5.17 3.49 14.17
C GLU A 109 -3.77 3.84 13.68
N GLY A 110 -3.56 5.11 13.33
CA GLY A 110 -2.27 5.56 12.81
C GLY A 110 -2.31 7.01 12.37
N LEU A 111 -1.19 7.49 11.86
CA LEU A 111 -1.08 8.82 11.27
C LEU A 111 -1.72 8.84 9.89
N ALA A 112 -2.64 9.75 9.64
CA ALA A 112 -3.17 9.92 8.29
C ALA A 112 -2.06 10.34 7.32
N THR A 113 -1.94 9.66 6.19
CA THR A 113 -0.87 9.90 5.21
C THR A 113 -0.88 11.35 4.70
N ARG A 114 -2.07 11.96 4.57
CA ARG A 114 -2.17 13.39 4.22
C ARG A 114 -1.45 14.30 5.21
N ASP A 115 -1.46 13.96 6.50
CA ASP A 115 -0.81 14.74 7.55
C ASP A 115 0.70 14.51 7.52
N LEU A 116 1.14 13.28 7.25
CA LEU A 116 2.55 12.96 6.97
C LEU A 116 3.07 13.74 5.75
N LEU A 117 2.30 13.74 4.66
CA LEU A 117 2.64 14.48 3.44
C LEU A 117 2.68 15.99 3.66
N ALA A 118 1.83 16.53 4.54
CA ALA A 118 1.86 17.94 4.91
C ALA A 118 3.16 18.31 5.65
N VAL A 119 3.73 17.39 6.43
CA VAL A 119 5.02 17.59 7.10
C VAL A 119 6.19 17.47 6.14
N CYS A 120 6.25 16.40 5.33
CA CYS A 120 7.40 16.17 4.45
C CYS A 120 7.38 17.02 3.16
N GLN A 121 6.23 17.58 2.80
CA GLN A 121 6.05 18.48 1.66
C GLN A 121 6.63 17.88 0.36
N PRO A 122 5.94 16.93 -0.27
CA PRO A 122 6.38 16.36 -1.53
C PRO A 122 6.54 17.45 -2.59
N ARG A 123 7.62 17.40 -3.35
CA ARG A 123 7.92 18.33 -4.45
C ARG A 123 6.91 18.15 -5.58
N GLU A 124 6.76 19.18 -6.42
CA GLU A 124 5.77 19.19 -7.50
C GLU A 124 5.99 18.08 -8.55
N ASP A 125 7.23 17.62 -8.71
CA ASP A 125 7.59 16.54 -9.62
C ASP A 125 7.38 15.13 -9.04
N ALA A 126 7.09 15.01 -7.74
CA ALA A 126 6.78 13.74 -7.10
C ALA A 126 5.43 13.19 -7.59
N ARG A 127 5.42 11.98 -8.12
CA ARG A 127 4.21 11.32 -8.65
C ARG A 127 3.80 10.09 -7.86
N PHE A 128 4.74 9.44 -7.21
CA PHE A 128 4.54 8.17 -6.52
C PHE A 128 5.22 8.19 -5.17
N VAL A 129 4.66 7.42 -4.25
CA VAL A 129 5.32 7.02 -3.01
C VAL A 129 5.76 5.57 -3.18
N VAL A 130 7.01 5.28 -2.83
CA VAL A 130 7.53 3.92 -2.75
C VAL A 130 7.66 3.55 -1.28
N LEU A 131 6.97 2.50 -0.89
CA LEU A 131 6.95 1.99 0.47
C LEU A 131 7.93 0.83 0.59
N HIS A 132 8.80 0.87 1.57
CA HIS A 132 9.78 -0.16 1.87
C HIS A 132 9.49 -0.76 3.25
N SER A 133 9.31 -2.06 3.30
CA SER A 133 9.12 -2.81 4.53
C SER A 133 10.45 -3.32 5.09
N TYR A 134 10.48 -3.63 6.38
CA TYR A 134 11.66 -4.18 7.06
C TYR A 134 12.09 -5.56 6.57
N ASP A 135 11.21 -6.31 5.92
CA ASP A 135 11.50 -7.61 5.29
C ASP A 135 12.07 -7.49 3.87
N GLY A 136 12.20 -6.26 3.36
CA GLY A 136 12.66 -5.96 2.01
C GLY A 136 11.54 -5.92 0.96
N TYR A 137 10.26 -6.16 1.34
CA TYR A 137 9.15 -5.98 0.42
C TYR A 137 9.00 -4.51 0.04
N THR A 138 8.67 -4.26 -1.21
CA THR A 138 8.40 -2.90 -1.70
C THR A 138 7.09 -2.85 -2.47
N THR A 139 6.39 -1.72 -2.34
CA THR A 139 5.22 -1.41 -3.15
C THR A 139 5.21 0.07 -3.47
N ASN A 140 4.38 0.47 -4.41
CA ASN A 140 4.24 1.87 -4.78
C ASN A 140 2.78 2.25 -4.94
N LEU A 141 2.47 3.49 -4.60
CA LEU A 141 1.16 4.10 -4.78
C LEU A 141 1.31 5.44 -5.50
N PRO A 142 0.35 5.82 -6.34
CA PRO A 142 0.25 7.20 -6.80
C PRO A 142 0.08 8.13 -5.59
N LEU A 143 0.81 9.25 -5.56
CA LEU A 143 0.77 10.19 -4.44
C LEU A 143 -0.64 10.75 -4.19
N GLU A 144 -1.47 10.87 -5.23
CA GLU A 144 -2.87 11.30 -5.11
C GLU A 144 -3.73 10.30 -4.33
N GLU A 145 -3.50 9.00 -4.49
CA GLU A 145 -4.23 7.95 -3.77
C GLU A 145 -3.72 7.78 -2.34
N ASP A 146 -2.42 7.96 -2.12
CA ASP A 146 -1.80 7.84 -0.80
C ASP A 146 -2.36 8.85 0.22
N ARG A 147 -2.78 10.03 -0.22
CA ARG A 147 -3.41 11.05 0.62
C ARG A 147 -4.68 10.59 1.35
N LYS A 148 -5.23 9.45 0.99
CA LYS A 148 -6.45 8.85 1.59
C LYS A 148 -6.12 7.73 2.59
N SER A 149 -4.87 7.37 2.71
CA SER A 149 -4.38 6.25 3.52
C SER A 149 -4.03 6.67 4.96
N VAL A 150 -3.69 5.69 5.79
CA VAL A 150 -3.15 5.87 7.15
C VAL A 150 -1.88 5.04 7.27
N VAL A 151 -0.86 5.59 7.88
CA VAL A 151 0.42 4.92 8.16
C VAL A 151 0.37 4.20 9.51
#